data_1e24f60343b2b695bbe2cf25b1c5f4da
#
_entry.id   1e24f60343b2b695bbe2cf25b1c5f4da
#
_cell.length_a   1.000
_cell.length_b   1.000
_cell.length_c   1.000
_cell.angle_alpha   90.00
_cell.angle_beta   90.00
_cell.angle_gamma   90.00
#
_symmetry.space_group_name_H-M   'P 1'
#
loop_
_entity.id
_entity.type
_entity.pdbx_description
1 polymer ?
#
loop_
_entity_poly.entity_id
_entity_poly.type
_entity_poly.pdbx_seq_one_letter_code
_entity_poly.pdbx_strand_id
1 'polypeptide(L)'
;YICMSSFAKKIKIIMSLVLFSVVIFSLSNSVMGGQLDDILNKRISDFSHDNGSGRFTLWEAAFKYYLSNPYIGIGAFNFSNYYEYQFNEKLYVHNTFLEILSESGTIGFLLYSAFLFILMFKLAQHTLFREKPYLLLTMIAFLFQMMSLSLIINEAFFLFLAVVVKYISIYEGRGKIDGKMSIST
;
A
#
# COMPACT_ATOMS: atom_id res chain seq x y z
N TYR A 1 0.36 -9.84 -38.99
CA TYR A 1 0.71 -11.19 -38.44
C TYR A 1 1.38 -11.12 -37.06
N ILE A 2 2.33 -10.23 -36.84
CA ILE A 2 3.07 -10.08 -35.57
C ILE A 2 2.16 -9.61 -34.43
N CYS A 3 1.20 -8.72 -34.68
CA CYS A 3 0.27 -8.19 -33.68
C CYS A 3 -0.75 -9.25 -33.20
N MET A 4 -1.27 -10.08 -34.12
CA MET A 4 -2.19 -11.19 -33.76
C MET A 4 -1.50 -12.29 -32.95
N SER A 5 -0.25 -12.62 -33.23
CA SER A 5 0.50 -13.63 -32.46
C SER A 5 0.74 -13.21 -31.01
N SER A 6 0.96 -11.91 -30.78
CA SER A 6 1.12 -11.35 -29.41
C SER A 6 -0.20 -11.38 -28.62
N PHE A 7 -1.32 -11.09 -29.28
CA PHE A 7 -2.65 -11.11 -28.65
C PHE A 7 -3.07 -12.54 -28.27
N ALA A 8 -2.88 -13.49 -29.17
CA ALA A 8 -3.18 -14.92 -28.90
C ALA A 8 -2.31 -15.50 -27.76
N LYS A 9 -1.03 -15.07 -27.64
CA LYS A 9 -0.18 -15.46 -26.51
C LYS A 9 -0.70 -14.89 -25.18
N LYS A 10 -1.12 -13.63 -25.15
CA LYS A 10 -1.69 -13.00 -23.95
C LYS A 10 -2.98 -13.68 -23.50
N ILE A 11 -3.87 -14.02 -24.46
CA ILE A 11 -5.10 -14.76 -24.14
C ILE A 11 -4.77 -16.14 -23.55
N LYS A 12 -3.80 -16.88 -24.12
CA LYS A 12 -3.39 -18.19 -23.59
C LYS A 12 -2.86 -18.07 -22.16
N ILE A 13 -2.08 -17.06 -21.84
CA ILE A 13 -1.57 -16.81 -20.49
C ILE A 13 -2.74 -16.51 -19.53
N ILE A 14 -3.67 -15.63 -19.91
CA ILE A 14 -4.84 -15.32 -19.09
C ILE A 14 -5.70 -16.57 -18.87
N MET A 15 -5.98 -17.34 -19.91
CA MET A 15 -6.73 -18.58 -19.80
C MET A 15 -6.03 -19.61 -18.91
N SER A 16 -4.70 -19.72 -18.99
CA SER A 16 -3.91 -20.59 -18.12
C SER A 16 -3.97 -20.15 -16.67
N LEU A 17 -3.90 -18.86 -16.39
CA LEU A 17 -4.02 -18.31 -15.02
C LEU A 17 -5.42 -18.52 -14.45
N VAL A 18 -6.46 -18.33 -15.25
CA VAL A 18 -7.85 -18.60 -14.85
C VAL A 18 -8.05 -20.09 -14.57
N LEU A 19 -7.57 -20.97 -15.45
CA LEU A 19 -7.66 -22.41 -15.24
C LEU A 19 -6.90 -22.84 -13.97
N PHE A 20 -5.71 -22.31 -13.75
CA PHE A 20 -4.90 -22.58 -12.57
C PHE A 20 -5.60 -22.14 -11.28
N SER A 21 -6.22 -20.94 -11.28
CA SER A 21 -6.99 -20.46 -10.12
C SER A 21 -8.23 -21.30 -9.85
N VAL A 22 -8.94 -21.77 -10.89
CA VAL A 22 -10.08 -22.69 -10.75
C VAL A 22 -9.65 -24.04 -10.18
N VAL A 23 -8.51 -24.59 -10.63
CA VAL A 23 -7.96 -25.84 -10.11
C VAL A 23 -7.56 -25.69 -8.64
N ILE A 24 -6.86 -24.61 -8.27
CA ILE A 24 -6.50 -24.34 -6.87
C ILE A 24 -7.77 -24.20 -6.01
N PHE A 25 -8.76 -23.44 -6.48
CA PHE A 25 -10.03 -23.28 -5.77
C PHE A 25 -10.77 -24.61 -5.59
N SER A 26 -10.80 -25.45 -6.62
CA SER A 26 -11.43 -26.78 -6.55
C SER A 26 -10.69 -27.73 -5.59
N LEU A 27 -9.35 -27.70 -5.61
CA LEU A 27 -8.53 -28.51 -4.69
C LEU A 27 -8.67 -28.02 -3.24
N SER A 28 -8.70 -26.70 -3.01
CA SER A 28 -8.90 -26.15 -1.67
C SER A 28 -10.28 -26.49 -1.12
N ASN A 29 -11.33 -26.44 -1.92
CA ASN A 29 -12.66 -26.90 -1.51
C ASN A 29 -12.75 -28.40 -1.21
N SER A 30 -12.02 -29.22 -1.95
CA SER A 30 -12.00 -30.66 -1.71
C SER A 30 -11.27 -31.05 -0.43
N VAL A 31 -10.22 -30.29 -0.06
CA VAL A 31 -9.37 -30.57 1.13
C VAL A 31 -9.88 -29.86 2.38
N MET A 32 -10.53 -28.69 2.24
CA MET A 32 -10.91 -27.80 3.34
C MET A 32 -12.41 -27.51 3.42
N GLY A 33 -13.26 -28.23 2.67
CA GLY A 33 -14.66 -27.87 2.43
C GLY A 33 -15.51 -27.57 3.67
N GLY A 34 -15.26 -28.21 4.82
CA GLY A 34 -15.93 -27.87 6.07
C GLY A 34 -15.27 -26.74 6.86
N GLN A 35 -13.95 -26.64 6.79
CA GLN A 35 -13.19 -25.62 7.54
C GLN A 35 -13.29 -24.23 6.91
N LEU A 36 -13.41 -24.15 5.57
CA LEU A 36 -13.57 -22.87 4.86
C LEU A 36 -14.93 -22.24 5.15
N ASP A 37 -15.99 -23.03 5.17
CA ASP A 37 -17.32 -22.52 5.50
C ASP A 37 -17.40 -22.05 6.96
N ASP A 38 -16.77 -22.74 7.89
CA ASP A 38 -16.67 -22.33 9.29
C ASP A 38 -15.85 -21.04 9.44
N ILE A 39 -14.72 -20.93 8.74
CA ILE A 39 -13.88 -19.72 8.74
C ILE A 39 -14.64 -18.54 8.10
N LEU A 40 -15.30 -18.75 6.97
CA LEU A 40 -16.07 -17.72 6.29
C LEU A 40 -17.26 -17.28 7.14
N ASN A 41 -18.02 -18.20 7.70
CA ASN A 41 -19.16 -17.90 8.57
C ASN A 41 -18.71 -17.16 9.83
N LYS A 42 -17.59 -17.58 10.43
CA LYS A 42 -16.99 -16.87 11.56
C LYS A 42 -16.55 -15.46 11.16
N ARG A 43 -15.87 -15.28 10.02
CA ARG A 43 -15.45 -13.96 9.52
C ARG A 43 -16.63 -13.05 9.19
N ILE A 44 -17.72 -13.61 8.62
CA ILE A 44 -18.95 -12.86 8.31
C ILE A 44 -19.67 -12.48 9.60
N SER A 45 -19.75 -13.39 10.57
CA SER A 45 -20.35 -13.08 11.88
C SER A 45 -19.52 -12.05 12.66
N ASP A 46 -18.20 -12.19 12.69
CA ASP A 46 -17.28 -11.23 13.29
C ASP A 46 -17.43 -9.84 12.63
N PHE A 47 -17.52 -9.79 11.30
CA PHE A 47 -17.74 -8.54 10.57
C PHE A 47 -19.10 -7.90 10.89
N SER A 48 -20.15 -8.68 11.07
CA SER A 48 -21.48 -8.17 11.40
C SER A 48 -21.62 -7.76 12.88
N HIS A 49 -20.91 -8.43 13.78
CA HIS A 49 -20.95 -8.13 15.22
C HIS A 49 -19.95 -7.03 15.64
N ASP A 50 -18.83 -6.89 14.91
CA ASP A 50 -17.69 -6.07 15.31
C ASP A 50 -17.50 -4.83 14.42
N ASN A 51 -18.54 -4.42 13.67
CA ASN A 51 -18.51 -3.25 12.78
C ASN A 51 -17.21 -3.10 11.98
N GLY A 52 -16.74 -4.17 11.35
CA GLY A 52 -15.55 -4.15 10.54
C GLY A 52 -14.30 -4.73 11.20
N SER A 53 -14.43 -5.81 11.98
CA SER A 53 -13.30 -6.54 12.63
C SER A 53 -12.51 -5.66 13.62
N GLY A 54 -13.19 -4.83 14.41
CA GLY A 54 -12.59 -3.93 15.41
C GLY A 54 -11.81 -2.75 14.81
N ARG A 55 -11.70 -2.67 13.47
CA ARG A 55 -10.93 -1.60 12.83
C ARG A 55 -11.52 -0.22 13.05
N PHE A 56 -12.84 -0.11 13.04
CA PHE A 56 -13.52 1.18 13.27
C PHE A 56 -13.26 1.71 14.67
N THR A 57 -13.19 0.86 15.69
CA THR A 57 -12.85 1.26 17.06
C THR A 57 -11.40 1.75 17.14
N LEU A 58 -10.46 1.08 16.46
CA LEU A 58 -9.07 1.51 16.34
C LEU A 58 -8.93 2.85 15.61
N TRP A 59 -9.69 3.04 14.54
CA TRP A 59 -9.69 4.30 13.77
C TRP A 59 -10.29 5.46 14.58
N GLU A 60 -11.37 5.18 15.32
CA GLU A 60 -11.96 6.17 16.25
C GLU A 60 -10.97 6.56 17.35
N ALA A 61 -10.28 5.59 17.95
CA ALA A 61 -9.24 5.86 18.93
C ALA A 61 -8.09 6.67 18.33
N ALA A 62 -7.60 6.31 17.13
CA ALA A 62 -6.57 7.06 16.43
C ALA A 62 -6.99 8.53 16.19
N PHE A 63 -8.23 8.75 15.77
CA PHE A 63 -8.75 10.09 15.55
C PHE A 63 -8.90 10.87 16.87
N LYS A 64 -9.30 10.23 17.97
CA LYS A 64 -9.34 10.86 19.31
C LYS A 64 -7.95 11.28 19.77
N TYR A 65 -6.92 10.42 19.57
CA TYR A 65 -5.54 10.75 19.90
C TYR A 65 -5.00 11.91 19.05
N TYR A 66 -5.34 11.94 17.76
CA TYR A 66 -5.04 13.10 16.91
C TYR A 66 -5.68 14.39 17.45
N LEU A 67 -6.97 14.37 17.80
CA LEU A 67 -7.65 15.55 18.33
C LEU A 67 -7.07 16.07 19.66
N SER A 68 -6.49 15.18 20.47
CA SER A 68 -5.81 15.59 21.72
C SER A 68 -4.49 16.32 21.46
N ASN A 69 -3.78 16.00 20.39
CA ASN A 69 -2.50 16.60 20.00
C ASN A 69 -2.40 16.85 18.50
N PRO A 70 -3.17 17.80 17.94
CA PRO A 70 -3.38 17.85 16.49
C PRO A 70 -2.15 18.27 15.67
N TYR A 71 -1.18 18.96 16.26
CA TYR A 71 -0.01 19.46 15.52
C TYR A 71 1.11 18.42 15.42
N ILE A 72 1.47 17.77 16.52
CA ILE A 72 2.64 16.88 16.63
C ILE A 72 2.28 15.45 16.98
N GLY A 73 0.98 15.15 17.23
CA GLY A 73 0.50 13.82 17.62
C GLY A 73 0.94 13.38 19.02
N ILE A 74 0.70 12.09 19.31
CA ILE A 74 1.05 11.47 20.60
C ILE A 74 2.49 10.92 20.64
N GLY A 75 3.27 11.13 19.57
CA GLY A 75 4.62 10.61 19.41
C GLY A 75 4.67 9.34 18.53
N ALA A 76 5.77 9.20 17.77
CA ALA A 76 5.95 8.06 16.87
C ALA A 76 5.94 6.72 17.63
N PHE A 77 5.28 5.71 17.07
CA PHE A 77 5.15 4.35 17.61
C PHE A 77 4.45 4.26 18.96
N ASN A 78 3.69 5.27 19.36
CA ASN A 78 3.03 5.31 20.66
C ASN A 78 1.55 4.88 20.61
N PHE A 79 0.93 4.76 19.45
CA PHE A 79 -0.49 4.39 19.37
C PHE A 79 -0.79 3.11 20.16
N SER A 80 -0.05 2.04 19.93
CA SER A 80 -0.29 0.76 20.58
C SER A 80 -0.13 0.83 22.11
N ASN A 81 0.79 1.67 22.62
CA ASN A 81 1.00 1.85 24.06
C ASN A 81 -0.14 2.64 24.70
N TYR A 82 -0.64 3.69 24.02
CA TYR A 82 -1.82 4.46 24.47
C TYR A 82 -3.08 3.62 24.44
N TYR A 83 -3.24 2.79 23.40
CA TYR A 83 -4.38 1.89 23.29
C TYR A 83 -4.34 0.81 24.37
N GLU A 84 -3.19 0.19 24.61
CA GLU A 84 -2.97 -0.79 25.69
C GLU A 84 -3.27 -0.21 27.07
N TYR A 85 -2.82 1.02 27.34
CA TYR A 85 -3.12 1.71 28.59
C TYR A 85 -4.61 1.95 28.81
N GLN A 86 -5.35 2.26 27.74
CA GLN A 86 -6.77 2.62 27.82
C GLN A 86 -7.69 1.39 27.80
N PHE A 87 -7.36 0.37 27.02
CA PHE A 87 -8.24 -0.77 26.73
C PHE A 87 -7.66 -2.12 27.19
N ASN A 88 -6.46 -2.13 27.75
CA ASN A 88 -5.73 -3.33 28.17
C ASN A 88 -5.46 -4.33 27.03
N GLU A 89 -5.41 -3.83 25.79
CA GLU A 89 -5.15 -4.60 24.57
C GLU A 89 -4.10 -3.88 23.73
N LYS A 90 -3.07 -4.61 23.27
CA LYS A 90 -2.01 -4.04 22.43
C LYS A 90 -2.32 -4.24 20.96
N LEU A 91 -2.94 -3.24 20.33
CA LEU A 91 -3.38 -3.27 18.95
C LEU A 91 -2.76 -2.11 18.16
N TYR A 92 -2.79 -2.24 16.82
CA TYR A 92 -2.30 -1.24 15.87
C TYR A 92 -3.45 -0.69 15.04
N VAL A 93 -3.30 0.51 14.48
CA VAL A 93 -4.37 1.22 13.74
C VAL A 93 -4.84 0.46 12.49
N HIS A 94 -3.97 -0.34 11.87
CA HIS A 94 -4.23 -0.99 10.57
C HIS A 94 -4.67 -0.01 9.46
N ASN A 95 -4.17 1.22 9.52
CA ASN A 95 -4.31 2.26 8.52
C ASN A 95 -3.15 3.24 8.69
N THR A 96 -2.21 3.22 7.75
CA THR A 96 -0.98 4.02 7.82
C THR A 96 -1.26 5.53 7.91
N PHE A 97 -2.28 6.01 7.21
CA PHE A 97 -2.59 7.46 7.23
C PHE A 97 -3.12 7.92 8.58
N LEU A 98 -4.01 7.15 9.20
CA LEU A 98 -4.52 7.45 10.54
C LEU A 98 -3.44 7.24 11.60
N GLU A 99 -2.56 6.27 11.43
CA GLU A 99 -1.44 6.03 12.32
C GLU A 99 -0.49 7.24 12.32
N ILE A 100 -0.06 7.72 11.15
CA ILE A 100 0.78 8.91 11.04
C ILE A 100 0.07 10.15 11.58
N LEU A 101 -1.22 10.30 11.30
CA LEU A 101 -2.01 11.43 11.78
C LEU A 101 -2.11 11.46 13.30
N SER A 102 -2.35 10.30 13.95
CA SER A 102 -2.44 10.21 15.40
C SER A 102 -1.07 10.36 16.08
N GLU A 103 -0.02 9.76 15.51
CA GLU A 103 1.31 9.71 16.11
C GLU A 103 2.17 10.94 15.84
N SER A 104 2.09 11.51 14.64
CA SER A 104 2.94 12.64 14.19
C SER A 104 2.15 13.93 13.94
N GLY A 105 0.84 13.89 14.15
CA GLY A 105 -0.05 15.02 13.95
C GLY A 105 -0.14 15.52 12.51
N THR A 106 -0.74 16.68 12.34
CA THR A 106 -0.90 17.31 11.03
C THR A 106 0.44 17.60 10.35
N ILE A 107 1.46 18.00 11.11
CA ILE A 107 2.79 18.33 10.54
C ILE A 107 3.40 17.07 9.92
N GLY A 108 3.47 15.96 10.67
CA GLY A 108 4.03 14.71 10.17
C GLY A 108 3.22 14.14 9.00
N PHE A 109 1.89 14.21 9.08
CA PHE A 109 1.01 13.76 8.01
C PHE A 109 1.20 14.55 6.71
N LEU A 110 1.34 15.88 6.79
CA LEU A 110 1.58 16.72 5.61
C LEU A 110 2.95 16.45 4.98
N LEU A 111 4.00 16.32 5.80
CA LEU A 111 5.34 16.00 5.31
C LEU A 111 5.39 14.63 4.61
N TYR A 112 4.77 13.62 5.23
CA TYR A 112 4.72 12.27 4.66
C TYR A 112 3.90 12.22 3.37
N SER A 113 2.73 12.88 3.37
CA SER A 113 1.86 12.96 2.19
C SER A 113 2.54 13.73 1.04
N ALA A 114 3.23 14.83 1.34
CA ALA A 114 4.00 15.58 0.35
C ALA A 114 5.13 14.74 -0.25
N PHE A 115 5.84 13.97 0.58
CA PHE A 115 6.89 13.06 0.12
C PHE A 115 6.32 12.02 -0.86
N LEU A 116 5.23 11.34 -0.49
CA LEU A 116 4.58 10.35 -1.36
C LEU A 116 4.05 10.99 -2.66
N PHE A 117 3.44 12.18 -2.54
CA PHE A 117 2.95 12.91 -3.70
C PHE A 117 4.07 13.28 -4.68
N ILE A 118 5.21 13.77 -4.19
CA ILE A 118 6.38 14.11 -5.02
C ILE A 118 6.88 12.84 -5.75
N LEU A 119 6.97 11.72 -5.07
CA LEU A 119 7.38 10.45 -5.71
C LEU A 119 6.38 10.00 -6.77
N MET A 120 5.08 10.05 -6.46
CA MET A 120 4.00 9.73 -7.41
C MET A 120 4.06 10.63 -8.64
N PHE A 121 4.20 11.95 -8.43
CA PHE A 121 4.27 12.92 -9.52
C PHE A 121 5.47 12.65 -10.44
N LYS A 122 6.64 12.39 -9.87
CA LYS A 122 7.85 12.04 -10.64
C LYS A 122 7.71 10.72 -11.41
N LEU A 123 7.08 9.71 -10.82
CA LEU A 123 6.79 8.45 -11.49
C LEU A 123 5.74 8.60 -12.61
N ALA A 124 4.78 9.50 -12.42
CA ALA A 124 3.74 9.78 -13.41
C ALA A 124 4.22 10.63 -14.60
N GLN A 125 5.44 11.20 -14.53
CA GLN A 125 6.02 11.90 -15.68
C GLN A 125 6.08 10.98 -16.89
N HIS A 126 5.76 11.55 -18.05
CA HIS A 126 5.51 10.80 -19.27
C HIS A 126 6.61 9.79 -19.64
N THR A 127 7.88 10.16 -19.47
CA THR A 127 9.02 9.31 -19.79
C THR A 127 9.17 8.14 -18.82
N LEU A 128 9.06 8.39 -17.51
CA LEU A 128 9.16 7.35 -16.48
C LEU A 128 8.00 6.38 -16.57
N PHE A 129 6.79 6.88 -16.82
CA PHE A 129 5.59 6.05 -16.98
C PHE A 129 5.69 5.13 -18.18
N ARG A 130 6.20 5.61 -19.33
CA ARG A 130 6.37 4.80 -20.53
C ARG A 130 7.44 3.72 -20.40
N GLU A 131 8.57 4.05 -19.76
CA GLU A 131 9.68 3.10 -19.62
C GLU A 131 9.40 2.04 -18.57
N LYS A 132 8.84 2.43 -17.42
CA LYS A 132 8.69 1.57 -16.24
C LYS A 132 7.31 1.72 -15.57
N PRO A 133 6.22 1.45 -16.28
CA PRO A 133 4.87 1.64 -15.76
C PRO A 133 4.58 0.80 -14.51
N TYR A 134 5.25 -0.33 -14.35
CA TYR A 134 5.09 -1.18 -13.17
C TYR A 134 5.52 -0.49 -11.87
N LEU A 135 6.46 0.45 -11.89
CA LEU A 135 6.84 1.20 -10.67
C LEU A 135 5.67 2.07 -10.19
N LEU A 136 4.97 2.75 -11.11
CA LEU A 136 3.79 3.54 -10.76
C LEU A 136 2.65 2.65 -10.28
N LEU A 137 2.38 1.53 -10.94
CA LEU A 137 1.34 0.59 -10.55
C LEU A 137 1.62 -0.01 -9.17
N THR A 138 2.87 -0.37 -8.89
CA THR A 138 3.27 -0.88 -7.56
C THR A 138 3.12 0.21 -6.49
N MET A 139 3.45 1.47 -6.78
CA MET A 139 3.25 2.58 -5.86
C MET A 139 1.77 2.78 -5.52
N ILE A 140 0.90 2.73 -6.54
CA ILE A 140 -0.56 2.79 -6.35
C ILE A 140 -1.04 1.62 -5.48
N ALA A 141 -0.55 0.39 -5.72
CA ALA A 141 -0.90 -0.77 -4.91
C ALA A 141 -0.50 -0.59 -3.44
N PHE A 142 0.69 -0.05 -3.16
CA PHE A 142 1.09 0.27 -1.78
C PHE A 142 0.21 1.35 -1.15
N LEU A 143 -0.21 2.38 -1.90
CA LEU A 143 -1.13 3.40 -1.38
C LEU A 143 -2.49 2.80 -0.98
N PHE A 144 -3.03 1.88 -1.78
CA PHE A 144 -4.23 1.14 -1.40
C PHE A 144 -3.99 0.26 -0.17
N GLN A 145 -2.85 -0.42 -0.10
CA GLN A 145 -2.50 -1.24 1.05
C GLN A 145 -2.39 -0.42 2.35
N MET A 146 -1.89 0.82 2.28
CA MET A 146 -1.81 1.75 3.41
C MET A 146 -3.17 2.09 4.04
N MET A 147 -4.26 1.98 3.29
CA MET A 147 -5.61 2.18 3.82
C MET A 147 -6.08 1.02 4.72
N SER A 148 -5.43 -0.12 4.63
CA SER A 148 -5.85 -1.35 5.32
C SER A 148 -4.77 -1.97 6.21
N LEU A 149 -3.54 -1.47 6.13
CA LEU A 149 -2.39 -1.99 6.88
C LEU A 149 -1.50 -0.84 7.36
N SER A 150 -0.78 -1.09 8.46
CA SER A 150 0.30 -0.21 8.94
C SER A 150 1.59 -0.53 8.19
N LEU A 151 2.01 0.35 7.28
CA LEU A 151 3.23 0.18 6.49
C LEU A 151 4.41 1.02 7.00
N ILE A 152 4.26 1.72 8.13
CA ILE A 152 5.31 2.59 8.70
C ILE A 152 6.61 1.82 8.99
N ILE A 153 6.51 0.54 9.36
CA ILE A 153 7.66 -0.32 9.64
C ILE A 153 7.83 -1.44 8.61
N ASN A 154 7.17 -1.36 7.45
CA ASN A 154 7.22 -2.42 6.45
C ASN A 154 8.51 -2.32 5.61
N GLU A 155 9.42 -3.24 5.79
CA GLU A 155 10.73 -3.29 5.11
C GLU A 155 10.58 -3.34 3.58
N ALA A 156 9.63 -4.12 3.06
CA ALA A 156 9.41 -4.25 1.62
C ALA A 156 8.96 -2.93 1.00
N PHE A 157 8.13 -2.15 1.71
CA PHE A 157 7.73 -0.83 1.27
C PHE A 157 8.91 0.15 1.22
N PHE A 158 9.75 0.20 2.25
CA PHE A 158 10.94 1.06 2.25
C PHE A 158 11.96 0.65 1.20
N LEU A 159 12.17 -0.65 1.00
CA LEU A 159 13.02 -1.15 -0.07
C LEU A 159 12.50 -0.70 -1.45
N PHE A 160 11.20 -0.81 -1.67
CA PHE A 160 10.56 -0.31 -2.89
C PHE A 160 10.77 1.20 -3.07
N LEU A 161 10.57 2.02 -2.02
CA LEU A 161 10.84 3.46 -2.08
C LEU A 161 12.29 3.77 -2.43
N ALA A 162 13.25 3.04 -1.87
CA ALA A 162 14.66 3.19 -2.18
C ALA A 162 14.95 2.91 -3.67
N VAL A 163 14.34 1.85 -4.24
CA VAL A 163 14.43 1.55 -5.68
C VAL A 163 13.85 2.67 -6.52
N VAL A 164 12.67 3.19 -6.16
CA VAL A 164 12.00 4.30 -6.87
C VAL A 164 12.87 5.56 -6.85
N VAL A 165 13.36 5.96 -5.68
CA VAL A 165 14.23 7.14 -5.53
C VAL A 165 15.50 7.00 -6.35
N LYS A 166 16.15 5.83 -6.30
CA LYS A 166 17.35 5.56 -7.11
C LYS A 166 17.08 5.63 -8.59
N TYR A 167 15.95 5.06 -9.04
CA TYR A 167 15.56 5.12 -10.45
C TYR A 167 15.35 6.56 -10.93
N ILE A 168 14.61 7.36 -10.16
CA ILE A 168 14.37 8.78 -10.46
C ILE A 168 15.70 9.55 -10.55
N SER A 169 16.61 9.34 -9.60
CA SER A 169 17.93 9.98 -9.56
C SER A 169 18.77 9.70 -10.82
N ILE A 170 18.80 8.44 -11.26
CA ILE A 170 19.53 8.03 -12.48
C ILE A 170 18.92 8.69 -13.72
N TYR A 171 17.60 8.73 -13.80
CA TYR A 171 16.87 9.30 -14.92
C TYR A 171 17.11 10.82 -15.04
N GLU A 172 16.99 11.55 -13.93
CA GLU A 172 17.27 13.01 -13.90
C GLU A 172 18.74 13.32 -14.22
N GLY A 173 19.66 12.43 -13.83
CA GLY A 173 21.07 12.56 -14.16
C GLY A 173 21.36 12.44 -15.67
N ARG A 174 20.71 11.51 -16.35
CA ARG A 174 20.82 11.35 -17.82
C ARG A 174 20.29 12.56 -18.57
N GLY A 175 19.11 13.07 -18.20
CA GLY A 175 18.55 14.24 -18.86
C GLY A 175 19.40 15.50 -18.76
N LYS A 176 20.19 15.65 -17.69
CA LYS A 176 21.15 16.76 -17.53
C LYS A 176 22.37 16.62 -18.45
N ILE A 177 22.83 15.41 -18.74
CA ILE A 177 23.97 15.14 -19.63
C ILE A 177 23.55 15.40 -21.08
N ASP A 178 22.41 14.88 -21.50
CA ASP A 178 21.88 15.06 -22.85
C ASP A 178 21.57 16.52 -23.16
N GLY A 179 20.98 17.26 -22.19
CA GLY A 179 20.72 18.71 -22.32
C GLY A 179 21.98 19.55 -22.43
N LYS A 180 23.10 19.15 -21.80
CA LYS A 180 24.38 19.85 -21.94
C LYS A 180 25.05 19.61 -23.31
N MET A 181 24.91 18.41 -23.87
CA MET A 181 25.44 18.11 -25.21
C MET A 181 24.68 18.86 -26.32
N SER A 182 23.37 19.10 -26.16
CA SER A 182 22.58 19.84 -27.16
C SER A 182 22.85 21.34 -27.20
N ILE A 183 23.46 21.92 -26.16
CA ILE A 183 23.78 23.37 -26.10
C ILE A 183 25.21 23.66 -26.63
N SER A 184 26.03 22.61 -26.82
CA SER A 184 27.40 22.73 -27.27
C SER A 184 27.60 22.47 -28.77
N THR A 185 26.52 22.25 -29.51
CA THR A 185 26.50 22.11 -30.99
C THR A 185 25.76 23.28 -31.62
#